data_97ded5b4ae4f4f1e88adbc7d0bd34292
#
_entry.id   97ded5b4ae4f4f1e88adbc7d0bd34292
#
_cell.length_a   1.000
_cell.length_b   1.000
_cell.length_c   1.000
_cell.angle_alpha   90.00
_cell.angle_beta   90.00
_cell.angle_gamma   90.00
#
_symmetry.space_group_name_H-M   'P 1'
#
loop_
_entity.id
_entity.type
_entity.pdbx_description
1 polymer ?
#
loop_
_entity_poly.entity_id
_entity_poly.type
_entity_poly.pdbx_seq_one_letter_code
_entity_poly.pdbx_strand_id
1 'polypeptide(L)'
;MSLKRRTKPMPSGCAIGGMLELLTRPWTLHILWALSHQGPLRFGVLRKQIEGISARVLTERLRTLEGAGFVFRHYEQTIPPAVTYGITDRMKDIEKVLAQMEGLARKWQGEGATLVAEPGTSERPSAGAH
;
A
#
# COMPACT_ATOMS: atom_id res chain seq x y z
N MET A 1 17.83 6.59 18.70
CA MET A 1 17.41 6.93 18.43
C MET A 1 16.54 6.92 18.18
N SER A 2 16.15 7.03 18.32
CA SER A 2 15.17 6.78 17.94
C SER A 2 14.47 7.59 17.11
N LEU A 3 14.18 7.24 16.00
CA LEU A 3 13.52 8.01 15.16
C LEU A 3 12.19 8.30 15.56
N LYS A 4 11.59 7.39 16.17
CA LYS A 4 10.26 7.57 16.49
C LYS A 4 10.00 8.77 17.25
N ARG A 5 10.88 9.20 17.99
CA ARG A 5 10.57 10.26 18.76
C ARG A 5 10.64 11.46 18.07
N ARG A 6 11.19 11.50 16.98
CA ARG A 6 11.32 12.65 16.37
C ARG A 6 10.17 13.12 15.71
N THR A 7 9.25 12.28 15.33
CA THR A 7 8.10 12.67 14.58
C THR A 7 7.09 13.31 15.48
N LYS A 8 6.73 14.53 15.23
CA LYS A 8 5.70 15.16 15.98
C LYS A 8 4.37 14.66 15.52
N PRO A 9 3.45 14.40 16.42
CA PRO A 9 2.11 14.00 16.00
C PRO A 9 1.42 15.16 15.31
N MET A 10 0.55 14.85 14.38
CA MET A 10 -0.23 15.86 13.72
C MET A 10 -1.19 16.49 14.70
N PRO A 11 -1.52 17.75 14.51
CA PRO A 11 -2.44 18.41 15.45
C PRO A 11 -3.78 17.71 15.48
N SER A 12 -4.37 17.74 16.66
CA SER A 12 -5.68 17.19 16.84
C SER A 12 -6.66 17.88 15.91
N GLY A 13 -7.49 17.14 15.24
CA GLY A 13 -8.45 17.73 14.32
C GLY A 13 -7.92 17.97 12.92
N CYS A 14 -6.66 17.65 12.67
CA CYS A 14 -6.11 17.81 11.35
C CYS A 14 -6.63 16.67 10.47
N ALA A 15 -7.40 17.00 9.45
CA ALA A 15 -8.01 15.97 8.61
C ALA A 15 -6.99 15.09 7.91
N ILE A 16 -5.92 15.67 7.43
CA ILE A 16 -4.94 14.89 6.72
C ILE A 16 -4.05 14.06 7.66
N GLY A 17 -4.02 14.41 8.94
CA GLY A 17 -3.17 13.68 9.88
C GLY A 17 -3.50 12.20 9.97
N GLY A 18 -4.78 11.89 10.12
CA GLY A 18 -5.20 10.50 10.19
C GLY A 18 -4.96 9.77 8.90
N MET A 19 -5.19 10.44 7.78
CA MET A 19 -4.96 9.83 6.49
C MET A 19 -3.48 9.53 6.29
N LEU A 20 -2.62 10.46 6.67
CA LEU A 20 -1.18 10.23 6.53
C LEU A 20 -0.72 9.07 7.41
N GLU A 21 -1.23 9.00 8.64
CA GLU A 21 -0.85 7.89 9.51
C GLU A 21 -1.25 6.55 8.91
N LEU A 22 -2.43 6.50 8.32
CA LEU A 22 -2.91 5.27 7.74
C LEU A 22 -2.11 4.91 6.49
N LEU A 23 -1.99 5.86 5.57
CA LEU A 23 -1.40 5.55 4.27
C LEU A 23 0.11 5.38 4.28
N THR A 24 0.78 5.91 5.29
CA THR A 24 2.23 5.78 5.34
C THR A 24 2.71 4.54 6.08
N ARG A 25 1.80 3.71 6.57
CA ARG A 25 2.25 2.45 7.15
C ARG A 25 2.88 1.60 6.07
N PRO A 26 3.90 0.84 6.42
CA PRO A 26 4.59 0.02 5.42
C PRO A 26 3.60 -0.87 4.66
N TRP A 27 3.77 -0.97 3.36
CA TRP A 27 3.00 -1.82 2.46
C TRP A 27 1.59 -1.33 2.15
N THR A 28 1.07 -0.34 2.88
CA THR A 28 -0.33 0.07 2.71
C THR A 28 -0.62 0.56 1.31
N LEU A 29 0.19 1.49 0.80
CA LEU A 29 -0.04 2.01 -0.53
C LEU A 29 0.21 0.97 -1.61
N HIS A 30 1.12 0.04 -1.37
CA HIS A 30 1.35 -1.06 -2.31
C HIS A 30 0.11 -1.92 -2.44
N ILE A 31 -0.54 -2.21 -1.31
CA ILE A 31 -1.76 -3.01 -1.30
C ILE A 31 -2.86 -2.28 -2.06
N LEU A 32 -3.04 -1.00 -1.77
CA LEU A 32 -4.08 -0.23 -2.41
C LEU A 32 -3.83 -0.08 -3.91
N TRP A 33 -2.57 0.09 -4.29
CA TRP A 33 -2.21 0.19 -5.70
C TRP A 33 -2.54 -1.10 -6.44
N ALA A 34 -2.19 -2.25 -5.85
CA ALA A 34 -2.48 -3.52 -6.49
C ALA A 34 -3.97 -3.74 -6.68
N LEU A 35 -4.75 -3.47 -5.64
CA LEU A 35 -6.19 -3.66 -5.72
C LEU A 35 -6.84 -2.66 -6.66
N SER A 36 -6.30 -1.47 -6.73
CA SER A 36 -6.84 -0.45 -7.60
C SER A 36 -6.63 -0.78 -9.07
N HIS A 37 -5.45 -1.32 -9.40
CA HIS A 37 -5.13 -1.60 -10.79
C HIS A 37 -5.64 -2.93 -11.30
N GLN A 38 -5.76 -3.91 -10.42
CA GLN A 38 -6.17 -5.22 -10.87
C GLN A 38 -7.58 -5.61 -10.50
N GLY A 39 -8.23 -4.77 -9.70
CA GLY A 39 -9.57 -5.09 -9.24
C GLY A 39 -9.53 -6.04 -8.06
N PRO A 40 -10.68 -6.62 -7.70
CA PRO A 40 -10.74 -7.48 -6.53
C PRO A 40 -9.84 -8.70 -6.70
N LEU A 41 -9.11 -9.02 -5.64
CA LEU A 41 -8.18 -10.14 -5.65
C LEU A 41 -8.36 -10.99 -4.40
N ARG A 42 -8.12 -12.27 -4.56
CA ARG A 42 -8.09 -13.16 -3.41
C ARG A 42 -6.81 -12.94 -2.63
N PHE A 43 -6.86 -13.28 -1.36
CA PHE A 43 -5.72 -13.05 -0.47
C PHE A 43 -4.40 -13.59 -1.01
N GLY A 44 -4.41 -14.84 -1.45
CA GLY A 44 -3.18 -15.46 -1.94
C GLY A 44 -2.63 -14.79 -3.19
N VAL A 45 -3.53 -14.36 -4.08
CA VAL A 45 -3.11 -13.68 -5.29
C VAL A 45 -2.53 -12.33 -4.94
N LEU A 46 -3.20 -11.59 -4.05
CA LEU A 46 -2.71 -10.28 -3.62
C LEU A 46 -1.34 -10.41 -2.98
N ARG A 47 -1.17 -11.41 -2.13
CA ARG A 47 0.10 -11.61 -1.47
C ARG A 47 1.23 -11.85 -2.47
N LYS A 48 0.95 -12.61 -3.52
CA LYS A 48 1.98 -12.87 -4.53
C LYS A 48 2.32 -11.64 -5.34
N GLN A 49 1.36 -10.71 -5.46
CA GLN A 49 1.60 -9.48 -6.19
C GLN A 49 2.54 -8.55 -5.45
N ILE A 50 2.62 -8.68 -4.14
CA ILE A 50 3.42 -7.78 -3.33
C ILE A 50 4.62 -8.54 -2.79
N GLU A 51 5.69 -8.48 -3.54
CA GLU A 51 6.86 -9.24 -3.21
C GLU A 51 7.41 -8.87 -1.85
N GLY A 52 7.65 -9.86 -1.03
CA GLY A 52 8.27 -9.63 0.28
C GLY A 52 7.32 -9.47 1.45
N ILE A 53 6.02 -9.32 1.19
CA ILE A 53 5.11 -9.14 2.31
C ILE A 53 4.74 -10.49 2.92
N SER A 54 4.69 -10.53 4.26
CA SER A 54 4.28 -11.75 4.93
C SER A 54 2.76 -11.82 5.02
N ALA A 55 2.23 -13.02 5.21
CA ALA A 55 0.80 -13.19 5.37
C ALA A 55 0.28 -12.42 6.57
N ARG A 56 1.07 -12.39 7.64
CA ARG A 56 0.66 -11.70 8.84
C ARG A 56 0.53 -10.21 8.62
N VAL A 57 1.53 -9.60 7.99
CA VAL A 57 1.51 -8.16 7.75
C VAL A 57 0.38 -7.81 6.79
N LEU A 58 0.21 -8.61 5.74
CA LEU A 58 -0.86 -8.35 4.79
C LEU A 58 -2.22 -8.41 5.49
N THR A 59 -2.42 -9.40 6.36
CA THR A 59 -3.66 -9.51 7.10
C THR A 59 -3.90 -8.28 7.96
N GLU A 60 -2.88 -7.82 8.66
CA GLU A 60 -3.01 -6.66 9.52
C GLU A 60 -3.34 -5.40 8.73
N ARG A 61 -2.66 -5.21 7.62
CA ARG A 61 -2.90 -4.03 6.80
C ARG A 61 -4.29 -4.04 6.19
N LEU A 62 -4.74 -5.22 5.74
CA LEU A 62 -6.08 -5.33 5.16
C LEU A 62 -7.16 -5.06 6.20
N ARG A 63 -6.96 -5.54 7.43
CA ARG A 63 -7.92 -5.25 8.49
C ARG A 63 -8.00 -3.78 8.79
N THR A 64 -6.88 -3.10 8.83
CA THR A 64 -6.86 -1.67 9.09
C THR A 64 -7.54 -0.91 7.96
N LEU A 65 -7.27 -1.31 6.72
CA LEU A 65 -7.88 -0.65 5.57
C LEU A 65 -9.38 -0.91 5.49
N GLU A 66 -9.80 -2.10 5.85
CA GLU A 66 -11.21 -2.41 5.88
C GLU A 66 -11.90 -1.58 6.97
N GLY A 67 -11.30 -1.47 8.14
CA GLY A 67 -11.84 -0.67 9.21
C GLY A 67 -11.94 0.80 8.87
N ALA A 68 -11.03 1.29 8.03
CA ALA A 68 -11.04 2.67 7.61
C ALA A 68 -11.99 2.91 6.43
N GLY A 69 -12.57 1.85 5.87
CA GLY A 69 -13.52 2.00 4.79
C GLY A 69 -12.91 2.11 3.41
N PHE A 70 -11.64 1.76 3.25
CA PHE A 70 -10.98 1.83 1.95
C PHE A 70 -10.97 0.50 1.20
N VAL A 71 -11.16 -0.61 1.92
CA VAL A 71 -11.12 -1.93 1.34
C VAL A 71 -12.33 -2.70 1.82
N PHE A 72 -12.96 -3.49 0.94
CA PHE A 72 -14.01 -4.40 1.36
C PHE A 72 -13.46 -5.81 1.38
N ARG A 73 -14.10 -6.65 2.16
CA ARG A 73 -13.74 -8.04 2.28
C ARG A 73 -14.98 -8.86 1.98
N HIS A 74 -14.89 -9.73 1.02
CA HIS A 74 -16.01 -10.56 0.63
C HIS A 74 -15.65 -12.01 0.86
N TYR A 75 -16.41 -12.67 1.72
CA TYR A 75 -16.19 -14.07 2.04
C TYR A 75 -17.15 -14.93 1.23
N GLU A 76 -16.63 -15.91 0.53
CA GLU A 76 -17.46 -16.81 -0.25
C GLU A 76 -17.44 -18.18 0.39
N GLN A 77 -18.62 -18.75 0.59
CA GLN A 77 -18.73 -20.07 1.20
C GLN A 77 -18.59 -21.12 0.12
N THR A 78 -17.45 -21.17 -0.50
CA THR A 78 -17.16 -22.20 -1.49
C THR A 78 -16.30 -23.25 -0.84
N ILE A 79 -15.95 -24.30 -1.58
CA ILE A 79 -15.08 -25.33 -1.08
C ILE A 79 -13.89 -25.41 -1.99
N PRO A 80 -12.72 -24.96 -1.52
CA PRO A 80 -12.49 -24.35 -0.21
C PRO A 80 -13.03 -22.93 -0.13
N PRO A 81 -13.19 -22.40 1.07
CA PRO A 81 -13.69 -21.04 1.25
C PRO A 81 -12.73 -20.04 0.62
N ALA A 82 -13.27 -18.95 0.14
CA ALA A 82 -12.46 -17.94 -0.50
C ALA A 82 -12.77 -16.57 0.08
N VAL A 83 -11.75 -15.75 0.21
CA VAL A 83 -11.90 -14.36 0.66
C VAL A 83 -11.31 -13.46 -0.39
N THR A 84 -12.11 -12.52 -0.85
CA THR A 84 -11.70 -11.57 -1.88
C THR A 84 -11.67 -10.17 -1.27
N TYR A 85 -10.67 -9.39 -1.64
CA TYR A 85 -10.53 -8.02 -1.19
C TYR A 85 -10.58 -7.09 -2.39
N GLY A 86 -11.18 -5.93 -2.21
CA GLY A 86 -11.24 -4.94 -3.28
C GLY A 86 -11.36 -3.56 -2.69
N ILE A 87 -11.28 -2.54 -3.53
CA ILE A 87 -11.37 -1.16 -3.06
C ILE A 87 -12.82 -0.72 -3.04
N THR A 88 -13.12 0.20 -2.12
CA THR A 88 -14.46 0.75 -1.96
C THR A 88 -14.59 2.03 -2.76
N ASP A 89 -15.79 2.58 -2.81
CA ASP A 89 -16.00 3.87 -3.46
C ASP A 89 -15.22 4.96 -2.76
N ARG A 90 -15.09 4.86 -1.44
CA ARG A 90 -14.30 5.85 -0.70
C ARG A 90 -12.85 5.87 -1.19
N MET A 91 -12.31 4.71 -1.51
CA MET A 91 -10.94 4.63 -1.98
C MET A 91 -10.78 5.27 -3.36
N LYS A 92 -11.86 5.34 -4.14
CA LYS A 92 -11.76 5.92 -5.47
C LYS A 92 -11.34 7.38 -5.45
N ASP A 93 -11.65 8.09 -4.38
CA ASP A 93 -11.19 9.47 -4.26
C ASP A 93 -9.67 9.50 -4.13
N ILE A 94 -9.12 8.55 -3.38
CA ILE A 94 -7.66 8.48 -3.23
C ILE A 94 -7.02 8.01 -4.52
N GLU A 95 -7.71 7.16 -5.29
CA GLU A 95 -7.18 6.74 -6.57
C GLU A 95 -6.88 7.92 -7.48
N LYS A 96 -7.72 8.94 -7.42
CA LYS A 96 -7.48 10.12 -8.25
C LYS A 96 -6.19 10.81 -7.87
N VAL A 97 -5.91 10.87 -6.58
CA VAL A 97 -4.67 11.47 -6.11
C VAL A 97 -3.48 10.62 -6.54
N LEU A 98 -3.61 9.29 -6.41
CA LEU A 98 -2.53 8.39 -6.81
C LEU A 98 -2.25 8.48 -8.30
N ALA A 99 -3.29 8.64 -9.11
CA ALA A 99 -3.13 8.77 -10.55
C ALA A 99 -2.34 10.04 -10.87
N GLN A 100 -2.60 11.12 -10.13
CA GLN A 100 -1.85 12.35 -10.34
C GLN A 100 -0.39 12.16 -9.95
N MET A 101 -0.13 11.43 -8.88
CA MET A 101 1.24 11.15 -8.47
C MET A 101 1.94 10.29 -9.50
N GLU A 102 1.23 9.34 -10.08
CA GLU A 102 1.82 8.50 -11.11
C GLU A 102 2.20 9.33 -12.34
N GLY A 103 1.35 10.28 -12.70
CA GLY A 103 1.64 11.17 -13.81
C GLY A 103 2.90 11.98 -13.57
N LEU A 104 3.07 12.46 -12.35
CA LEU A 104 4.27 13.19 -11.99
C LEU A 104 5.49 12.30 -12.04
N ALA A 105 5.36 11.07 -11.54
CA ALA A 105 6.49 10.15 -11.55
C ALA A 105 6.96 9.86 -12.97
N ARG A 106 6.01 9.67 -13.89
CA ARG A 106 6.38 9.44 -15.28
C ARG A 106 7.03 10.66 -15.90
N LYS A 107 6.50 11.85 -15.59
CA LYS A 107 7.07 13.07 -16.11
C LYS A 107 8.52 13.21 -15.67
N TRP A 108 8.76 12.98 -14.39
CA TRP A 108 10.10 13.14 -13.84
C TRP A 108 11.06 12.08 -14.38
N GLN A 109 10.57 10.87 -14.61
CA GLN A 109 11.42 9.86 -15.24
C GLN A 109 11.79 10.27 -16.64
N GLY A 110 10.86 10.88 -17.37
CA GLY A 110 11.15 11.37 -18.70
C GLY A 110 12.17 12.49 -18.70
N GLU A 111 12.32 13.16 -17.56
CA GLU A 111 13.30 14.25 -17.44
C GLU A 111 14.59 13.74 -16.83
N GLY A 112 14.72 12.43 -16.63
CA GLY A 112 15.95 11.88 -16.09
C GLY A 112 16.03 11.79 -14.59
N ALA A 113 14.95 12.15 -13.89
CA ALA A 113 14.97 12.08 -12.44
C ALA A 113 14.66 10.68 -11.96
N THR A 114 15.28 10.28 -10.88
CA THR A 114 15.03 9.00 -10.27
C THR A 114 14.41 9.22 -8.91
N LEU A 115 13.26 8.62 -8.67
CA LEU A 115 12.57 8.82 -7.42
C LEU A 115 13.00 7.90 -6.30
N VAL A 116 13.55 6.76 -6.64
CA VAL A 116 13.99 5.82 -5.63
C VAL A 116 15.39 5.37 -5.93
N ALA A 117 16.04 4.88 -4.92
CA ALA A 117 17.37 4.33 -5.10
C ALA A 117 17.27 3.14 -6.03
N GLU A 118 18.26 2.95 -6.85
CA GLU A 118 18.27 1.84 -7.75
C GLU A 118 18.27 0.56 -6.96
N PRO A 119 17.43 -0.37 -7.29
CA PRO A 119 17.31 -1.57 -6.50
C PRO A 119 18.60 -2.31 -6.36
N GLY A 120 19.34 -2.37 -7.36
CA GLY A 120 20.53 -3.13 -7.27
C GLY A 120 21.62 -2.44 -6.51
N THR A 121 21.48 -1.18 -6.33
CA THR A 121 22.53 -0.52 -5.66
C THR A 121 22.30 -0.50 -4.23
N SER A 122 21.23 -0.63 -3.77
CA SER A 122 21.08 -0.47 -2.45
C SER A 122 21.30 -1.64 -1.77
N GLU A 123 21.13 -1.91 -1.58
CA GLU A 123 21.07 -2.74 -0.95
C GLU A 123 21.24 -3.81 -1.08
N ARG A 124 21.42 -4.23 -1.38
CA ARG A 124 21.49 -5.28 -1.53
C ARG A 124 22.47 -5.67 -1.47
N PRO A 125 22.98 -5.91 -0.98
CA PRO A 125 23.79 -6.36 -1.09
C PRO A 125 23.94 -7.51 -1.24
N SER A 126 23.78 -7.60 -1.07
CA SER A 126 23.66 -8.15 -1.32
C SER A 126 23.47 -8.91 -1.28
N ALA A 127 23.40 -9.23 -1.10
CA ALA A 127 23.02 -9.75 -1.20
C ALA A 127 23.03 -10.32 -1.25
N GLY A 128 23.14 -10.37 -1.04
CA GLY A 128 22.97 -10.75 -1.24
C GLY A 128 22.92 -11.34 -1.19
N ALA A 129 23.21 -11.53 -1.05
CA ALA A 129 23.00 -11.73 -1.21
C ALA A 129 22.71 -12.17 -1.02
N HIS A 130 22.64 -12.43 -0.71
CA HIS A 130 22.22 -12.48 -0.68
C HIS A 130 22.12 -12.74 -0.50
#